data_78bdfa018349bd5636dd0b97b7b917bb
#
_entry.id   78bdfa018349bd5636dd0b97b7b917bb
#
_cell.length_a   1.000
_cell.length_b   1.000
_cell.length_c   1.000
_cell.angle_alpha   90.00
_cell.angle_beta   90.00
_cell.angle_gamma   90.00
#
_symmetry.space_group_name_H-M   'P 1'
#
loop_
_entity.id
_entity.type
_entity.pdbx_description
1 polymer ?
#
loop_
_entity_poly.entity_id
_entity_poly.type
_entity_poly.pdbx_seq_one_letter_code
_entity_poly.pdbx_strand_id
1 'polypeptide(L)'
;LWWRLDKKLTLEDCYYSAMLPLIDAIKRGTTTLIDHHASPFAARASLDKIAEAVKKAGLRASLCYEVSDRDGSKTARDGIDENVEFIKRCQEEKDENLKALFGLHASFTITDGTMEKASEEGRKLGAGFHVHTAEAASDQDYNEKNFSMRVVERLDKFRILGPKTI
;
A
#
# COMPACT_ATOMS: atom_id res chain seq x y z
N LEU A 1 -7.66 -4.92 -16.42
CA LEU A 1 -6.80 -6.11 -16.43
C LEU A 1 -6.33 -6.42 -15.02
N TRP A 2 -5.66 -5.48 -14.34
CA TRP A 2 -5.02 -5.64 -13.02
C TRP A 2 -5.97 -6.17 -11.95
N TRP A 3 -7.10 -5.53 -11.71
CA TRP A 3 -8.08 -5.95 -10.70
C TRP A 3 -8.58 -7.40 -10.85
N ARG A 4 -8.50 -7.96 -12.03
CA ARG A 4 -8.87 -9.38 -12.27
C ARG A 4 -7.73 -10.32 -11.95
N LEU A 5 -6.49 -9.88 -12.16
CA LEU A 5 -5.28 -10.62 -11.85
C LEU A 5 -5.05 -10.64 -10.32
N ASP A 6 -5.10 -9.48 -9.68
CA ASP A 6 -4.86 -9.30 -8.24
C ASP A 6 -5.71 -10.24 -7.38
N LYS A 7 -6.96 -10.48 -7.83
CA LYS A 7 -7.90 -11.43 -7.17
C LYS A 7 -7.50 -12.91 -7.28
N LYS A 8 -6.52 -13.23 -8.08
CA LYS A 8 -6.08 -14.61 -8.30
C LYS A 8 -4.74 -14.92 -7.64
N LEU A 9 -4.06 -13.89 -7.14
CA LEU A 9 -2.78 -14.06 -6.49
C LEU A 9 -2.91 -14.88 -5.22
N THR A 10 -2.03 -15.86 -5.08
CA THR A 10 -1.74 -16.57 -3.85
C THR A 10 -0.54 -15.93 -3.15
N LEU A 11 -0.24 -16.33 -1.91
CA LEU A 11 0.98 -15.87 -1.22
C LEU A 11 2.26 -16.29 -1.95
N GLU A 12 2.25 -17.43 -2.61
CA GLU A 12 3.38 -17.86 -3.44
C GLU A 12 3.54 -16.98 -4.68
N ASP A 13 2.43 -16.61 -5.32
CA ASP A 13 2.44 -15.66 -6.45
C ASP A 13 2.97 -14.29 -6.01
N CYS A 14 2.62 -13.80 -4.82
CA CYS A 14 3.15 -12.55 -4.27
C CYS A 14 4.69 -12.59 -4.16
N TYR A 15 5.25 -13.71 -3.70
CA TYR A 15 6.69 -13.89 -3.62
C TYR A 15 7.35 -13.84 -5.02
N TYR A 16 6.85 -14.61 -5.98
CA TYR A 16 7.45 -14.66 -7.32
C TYR A 16 7.20 -13.38 -8.13
N SER A 17 6.05 -12.74 -7.97
CA SER A 17 5.76 -11.46 -8.61
C SER A 17 6.70 -10.34 -8.12
N ALA A 18 7.12 -10.40 -6.86
CA ALA A 18 8.13 -9.49 -6.33
C ALA A 18 9.54 -9.85 -6.83
N MET A 19 9.88 -11.14 -6.88
CA MET A 19 11.22 -11.57 -7.27
C MET A 19 11.62 -11.15 -8.69
N LEU A 20 10.67 -11.16 -9.64
CA LEU A 20 10.96 -10.79 -11.02
C LEU A 20 11.44 -9.34 -11.17
N PRO A 21 10.71 -8.32 -10.69
CA PRO A 21 11.18 -6.93 -10.77
C PRO A 21 12.41 -6.67 -9.90
N LEU A 22 12.61 -7.41 -8.79
CA LEU A 22 13.83 -7.30 -7.99
C LEU A 22 15.07 -7.75 -8.78
N ILE A 23 14.97 -8.84 -9.54
CA ILE A 23 16.07 -9.30 -10.42
C ILE A 23 16.38 -8.26 -11.50
N ASP A 24 15.34 -7.67 -12.12
CA ASP A 24 15.54 -6.62 -13.13
C ASP A 24 16.13 -5.34 -12.52
N ALA A 25 15.69 -4.96 -11.33
CA ALA A 25 16.22 -3.83 -10.56
C ALA A 25 17.74 -3.99 -10.30
N ILE A 26 18.16 -5.18 -9.88
CA ILE A 26 19.60 -5.49 -9.67
C ILE A 26 20.38 -5.30 -10.96
N LYS A 27 19.90 -5.85 -12.07
CA LYS A 27 20.55 -5.74 -13.39
C LYS A 27 20.69 -4.30 -13.86
N ARG A 28 19.82 -3.40 -13.40
CA ARG A 28 19.82 -1.96 -13.74
C ARG A 28 20.55 -1.10 -12.72
N GLY A 29 21.12 -1.69 -11.66
CA GLY A 29 21.83 -0.96 -10.60
C GLY A 29 20.92 -0.26 -9.60
N THR A 30 19.63 -0.58 -9.57
CA THR A 30 18.71 -0.08 -8.54
C THR A 30 19.05 -0.69 -7.19
N THR A 31 19.16 0.13 -6.16
CA THR A 31 19.54 -0.31 -4.80
C THR A 31 18.40 -0.21 -3.80
N THR A 32 17.37 0.58 -4.11
CA THR A 32 16.25 0.85 -3.20
C THR A 32 14.95 0.96 -4.00
N LEU A 33 13.90 0.34 -3.50
CA LEU A 33 12.58 0.32 -4.10
C LEU A 33 11.53 0.82 -3.11
N ILE A 34 10.47 1.42 -3.64
CA ILE A 34 9.24 1.69 -2.90
C ILE A 34 8.15 0.93 -3.62
N ASP A 35 7.51 0.00 -2.94
CA ASP A 35 6.51 -0.89 -3.50
C ASP A 35 5.10 -0.61 -2.99
N HIS A 36 4.11 -0.90 -3.83
CA HIS A 36 2.69 -0.72 -3.55
C HIS A 36 1.94 -1.97 -4.01
N HIS A 37 1.62 -2.86 -3.08
CA HIS A 37 1.14 -4.21 -3.38
C HIS A 37 -0.37 -4.36 -3.18
N ALA A 38 -1.01 -5.11 -4.08
CA ALA A 38 -2.42 -5.51 -4.00
C ALA A 38 -2.61 -7.00 -4.27
N SER A 39 -3.27 -7.69 -3.34
CA SER A 39 -3.72 -9.08 -3.46
C SER A 39 -4.98 -9.30 -2.61
N PRO A 40 -6.18 -8.83 -3.04
CA PRO A 40 -7.34 -8.69 -2.16
C PRO A 40 -7.83 -9.97 -1.50
N PHE A 41 -7.54 -11.14 -2.08
CA PHE A 41 -7.91 -12.43 -1.49
C PHE A 41 -6.74 -13.18 -0.85
N ALA A 42 -5.54 -12.59 -0.87
CA ALA A 42 -4.34 -13.06 -0.19
C ALA A 42 -3.62 -11.90 0.51
N ALA A 43 -4.38 -10.96 1.10
CA ALA A 43 -3.82 -9.75 1.70
C ALA A 43 -2.94 -10.08 2.92
N ARG A 44 -3.45 -10.92 3.82
CA ARG A 44 -2.76 -11.26 5.07
C ARG A 44 -1.47 -12.04 4.78
N ALA A 45 -0.36 -11.56 5.35
CA ALA A 45 1.01 -12.07 5.15
C ALA A 45 1.58 -11.91 3.73
N SER A 46 0.93 -11.13 2.86
CA SER A 46 1.47 -10.85 1.51
C SER A 46 2.74 -10.01 1.56
N LEU A 47 2.78 -8.99 2.43
CA LEU A 47 3.97 -8.15 2.61
C LEU A 47 5.15 -8.94 3.18
N ASP A 48 4.90 -10.00 3.96
CA ASP A 48 5.94 -10.90 4.43
C ASP A 48 6.59 -11.68 3.29
N LYS A 49 5.77 -12.14 2.35
CA LYS A 49 6.28 -12.84 1.18
C LYS A 49 7.11 -11.94 0.27
N ILE A 50 6.68 -10.69 0.12
CA ILE A 50 7.45 -9.69 -0.61
C ILE A 50 8.75 -9.35 0.13
N ALA A 51 8.69 -9.16 1.45
CA ALA A 51 9.86 -8.91 2.28
C ALA A 51 10.89 -10.06 2.22
N GLU A 52 10.42 -11.32 2.20
CA GLU A 52 11.26 -12.49 1.98
C GLU A 52 12.02 -12.40 0.64
N ALA A 53 11.33 -12.03 -0.43
CA ALA A 53 11.94 -11.83 -1.75
C ALA A 53 12.96 -10.68 -1.74
N VAL A 54 12.63 -9.55 -1.12
CA VAL A 54 13.53 -8.39 -0.97
C VAL A 54 14.80 -8.76 -0.21
N LYS A 55 14.66 -9.44 0.94
CA LYS A 55 15.80 -9.91 1.75
C LYS A 55 16.70 -10.86 0.94
N LYS A 56 16.10 -11.79 0.19
CA LYS A 56 16.86 -12.72 -0.65
C LYS A 56 17.56 -12.04 -1.82
N ALA A 57 16.96 -10.99 -2.39
CA ALA A 57 17.56 -10.18 -3.45
C ALA A 57 18.69 -9.27 -2.94
N GLY A 58 18.76 -9.00 -1.64
CA GLY A 58 19.76 -8.12 -1.03
C GLY A 58 19.55 -6.63 -1.34
N LEU A 59 18.32 -6.22 -1.65
CA LEU A 59 17.95 -4.83 -1.91
C LEU A 59 17.33 -4.17 -0.68
N ARG A 60 17.22 -2.85 -0.72
CA ARG A 60 16.41 -2.09 0.23
C ARG A 60 15.02 -1.85 -0.35
N ALA A 61 14.00 -1.96 0.50
CA ALA A 61 12.64 -1.64 0.10
C ALA A 61 11.83 -0.98 1.21
N SER A 62 10.89 -0.12 0.81
CA SER A 62 9.76 0.30 1.64
C SER A 62 8.50 -0.30 1.03
N LEU A 63 7.79 -1.12 1.81
CA LEU A 63 6.64 -1.88 1.35
C LEU A 63 5.36 -1.33 1.96
N CYS A 64 4.25 -1.46 1.24
CA CYS A 64 2.91 -1.19 1.76
C CYS A 64 1.85 -2.03 1.04
N TYR A 65 0.73 -2.26 1.72
CA TYR A 65 -0.43 -2.93 1.14
C TYR A 65 -1.49 -1.90 0.69
N GLU A 66 -2.00 -2.07 -0.50
CA GLU A 66 -3.02 -1.23 -1.12
C GLU A 66 -4.40 -1.43 -0.49
N VAL A 67 -4.78 -0.60 0.49
CA VAL A 67 -6.14 -0.61 1.04
C VAL A 67 -7.14 -0.05 0.04
N SER A 68 -8.23 -0.78 -0.18
CA SER A 68 -9.31 -0.37 -1.09
C SER A 68 -10.63 -1.02 -0.70
N ASP A 69 -11.74 -0.31 -0.89
CA ASP A 69 -13.11 -0.85 -0.70
C ASP A 69 -13.67 -1.54 -1.95
N ARG A 70 -12.91 -1.63 -3.05
CA ARG A 70 -13.38 -2.21 -4.33
C ARG A 70 -13.94 -3.63 -4.20
N ASP A 71 -13.37 -4.41 -3.29
CA ASP A 71 -13.72 -5.82 -3.06
C ASP A 71 -14.46 -6.05 -1.73
N GLY A 72 -14.99 -4.97 -1.17
CA GLY A 72 -15.84 -4.97 0.02
C GLY A 72 -15.09 -4.69 1.33
N SER A 73 -15.87 -4.46 2.39
CA SER A 73 -15.35 -4.01 3.70
C SER A 73 -14.46 -5.04 4.41
N LYS A 74 -14.60 -6.32 4.10
CA LYS A 74 -13.72 -7.36 4.66
C LYS A 74 -12.32 -7.23 4.08
N THR A 75 -12.19 -7.12 2.76
CA THR A 75 -10.89 -6.97 2.10
C THR A 75 -10.20 -5.67 2.48
N ALA A 76 -10.96 -4.57 2.63
CA ALA A 76 -10.42 -3.31 3.14
C ALA A 76 -9.84 -3.46 4.56
N ARG A 77 -10.55 -4.17 5.45
CA ARG A 77 -10.05 -4.48 6.79
C ARG A 77 -8.80 -5.33 6.77
N ASP A 78 -8.80 -6.42 5.99
CA ASP A 78 -7.64 -7.30 5.85
C ASP A 78 -6.41 -6.51 5.37
N GLY A 79 -6.59 -5.54 4.46
CA GLY A 79 -5.53 -4.64 4.00
C GLY A 79 -5.04 -3.65 5.06
N ILE A 80 -5.95 -3.08 5.87
CA ILE A 80 -5.58 -2.25 7.01
C ILE A 80 -4.74 -3.05 8.00
N ASP A 81 -5.23 -4.23 8.37
CA ASP A 81 -4.55 -5.10 9.32
C ASP A 81 -3.17 -5.55 8.80
N GLU A 82 -3.05 -5.85 7.50
CA GLU A 82 -1.76 -6.20 6.89
C GLU A 82 -0.74 -5.07 7.02
N ASN A 83 -1.13 -3.83 6.70
CA ASN A 83 -0.26 -2.67 6.90
C ASN A 83 0.14 -2.52 8.38
N VAL A 84 -0.82 -2.61 9.29
CA VAL A 84 -0.58 -2.47 10.73
C VAL A 84 0.42 -3.49 11.25
N GLU A 85 0.23 -4.76 10.90
CA GLU A 85 1.10 -5.86 11.35
C GLU A 85 2.50 -5.73 10.75
N PHE A 86 2.58 -5.44 9.47
CA PHE A 86 3.86 -5.28 8.79
C PHE A 86 4.66 -4.07 9.30
N ILE A 87 4.01 -2.91 9.52
CA ILE A 87 4.66 -1.73 10.09
C ILE A 87 5.21 -2.03 11.50
N LYS A 88 4.42 -2.68 12.37
CA LYS A 88 4.87 -3.07 13.71
C LYS A 88 6.10 -3.96 13.64
N ARG A 89 6.08 -4.96 12.77
CA ARG A 89 7.21 -5.87 12.59
C ARG A 89 8.48 -5.13 12.14
N CYS A 90 8.37 -4.24 11.14
CA CYS A 90 9.51 -3.44 10.70
C CYS A 90 10.08 -2.56 11.83
N GLN A 91 9.23 -2.07 12.73
CA GLN A 91 9.65 -1.28 13.90
C GLN A 91 10.34 -2.13 14.96
N GLU A 92 9.89 -3.37 15.15
CA GLU A 92 10.46 -4.33 16.11
C GLU A 92 11.80 -4.92 15.62
N GLU A 93 11.83 -5.41 14.38
CA GLU A 93 13.02 -6.03 13.77
C GLU A 93 14.16 -5.03 13.52
N LYS A 94 13.82 -3.75 13.27
CA LYS A 94 14.77 -2.67 12.97
C LYS A 94 15.74 -3.00 11.83
N ASP A 95 15.29 -3.80 10.85
CA ASP A 95 16.06 -4.10 9.65
C ASP A 95 16.27 -2.79 8.86
N GLU A 96 17.55 -2.44 8.62
CA GLU A 96 17.89 -1.21 7.90
C GLU A 96 17.50 -1.27 6.42
N ASN A 97 17.36 -2.45 5.86
CA ASN A 97 17.03 -2.67 4.45
C ASN A 97 15.51 -2.75 4.20
N LEU A 98 14.70 -2.86 5.26
CA LEU A 98 13.26 -3.02 5.13
C LEU A 98 12.51 -1.96 5.93
N LYS A 99 11.67 -1.21 5.27
CA LYS A 99 10.81 -0.18 5.86
C LYS A 99 9.38 -0.40 5.41
N ALA A 100 8.44 0.28 6.06
CA ALA A 100 7.03 0.21 5.75
C ALA A 100 6.39 1.59 5.66
N LEU A 101 5.42 1.72 4.76
CA LEU A 101 4.45 2.81 4.70
C LEU A 101 3.05 2.22 4.91
N PHE A 102 2.07 3.07 5.15
CA PHE A 102 0.67 2.68 5.16
C PHE A 102 0.08 2.88 3.77
N GLY A 103 -0.24 1.81 3.06
CA GLY A 103 -0.71 1.86 1.66
C GLY A 103 -2.21 2.15 1.55
N LEU A 104 -2.54 3.05 0.65
CA LEU A 104 -3.92 3.39 0.25
C LEU A 104 -3.97 3.41 -1.28
N HIS A 105 -5.00 2.80 -1.90
CA HIS A 105 -5.09 2.85 -3.36
C HIS A 105 -5.26 4.28 -3.87
N ALA A 106 -6.47 4.78 -3.91
CA ALA A 106 -6.78 6.12 -4.41
C ALA A 106 -8.07 6.64 -3.76
N SER A 107 -8.21 7.95 -3.70
CA SER A 107 -9.33 8.59 -3.01
C SER A 107 -10.70 8.07 -3.45
N PHE A 108 -10.91 7.85 -4.75
CA PHE A 108 -12.21 7.41 -5.29
C PHE A 108 -12.56 5.94 -5.00
N THR A 109 -11.63 5.14 -4.53
CA THR A 109 -11.85 3.71 -4.22
C THR A 109 -11.93 3.42 -2.74
N ILE A 110 -11.88 4.44 -1.92
CA ILE A 110 -11.86 4.31 -0.45
C ILE A 110 -12.99 5.15 0.14
N THR A 111 -13.84 4.52 0.93
CA THR A 111 -14.92 5.20 1.65
C THR A 111 -14.37 6.09 2.78
N ASP A 112 -15.14 7.08 3.24
CA ASP A 112 -14.73 7.95 4.34
C ASP A 112 -14.40 7.14 5.61
N GLY A 113 -15.22 6.12 5.93
CA GLY A 113 -14.98 5.28 7.10
C GLY A 113 -13.69 4.46 7.02
N THR A 114 -13.37 3.93 5.85
CA THR A 114 -12.10 3.21 5.63
C THR A 114 -10.91 4.17 5.66
N MET A 115 -11.04 5.37 5.06
CA MET A 115 -10.02 6.41 5.06
C MET A 115 -9.70 6.87 6.49
N GLU A 116 -10.75 7.13 7.30
CA GLU A 116 -10.62 7.54 8.70
C GLU A 116 -9.90 6.46 9.52
N LYS A 117 -10.33 5.20 9.39
CA LYS A 117 -9.71 4.07 10.09
C LYS A 117 -8.25 3.89 9.71
N ALA A 118 -7.93 3.92 8.42
CA ALA A 118 -6.55 3.81 7.93
C ALA A 118 -5.68 4.96 8.45
N SER A 119 -6.18 6.19 8.40
CA SER A 119 -5.50 7.37 8.95
C SER A 119 -5.23 7.22 10.45
N GLU A 120 -6.23 6.79 11.21
CA GLU A 120 -6.10 6.57 12.66
C GLU A 120 -4.99 5.55 12.98
N GLU A 121 -5.03 4.38 12.34
CA GLU A 121 -4.04 3.31 12.58
C GLU A 121 -2.63 3.70 12.11
N GLY A 122 -2.50 4.27 10.91
CA GLY A 122 -1.20 4.71 10.39
C GLY A 122 -0.55 5.77 11.29
N ARG A 123 -1.33 6.72 11.78
CA ARG A 123 -0.84 7.77 12.69
C ARG A 123 -0.47 7.24 14.07
N LYS A 124 -1.23 6.30 14.64
CA LYS A 124 -0.86 5.62 15.90
C LYS A 124 0.51 4.97 15.81
N LEU A 125 0.86 4.46 14.63
CA LEU A 125 2.15 3.82 14.37
C LEU A 125 3.25 4.82 13.95
N GLY A 126 2.94 6.11 13.79
CA GLY A 126 3.88 7.11 13.29
C GLY A 126 4.32 6.85 11.85
N ALA A 127 3.55 6.09 11.08
CA ALA A 127 3.82 5.75 9.69
C ALA A 127 3.53 6.93 8.76
N GLY A 128 4.24 6.98 7.63
CA GLY A 128 3.84 7.75 6.46
C GLY A 128 2.84 6.95 5.61
N PHE A 129 2.23 7.62 4.65
CA PHE A 129 1.27 6.99 3.74
C PHE A 129 1.84 6.91 2.32
N HIS A 130 1.37 5.93 1.57
CA HIS A 130 1.61 5.82 0.13
C HIS A 130 0.26 5.73 -0.57
N VAL A 131 -0.06 6.70 -1.44
CA VAL A 131 -1.38 6.82 -2.06
C VAL A 131 -1.30 7.32 -3.50
N HIS A 132 -2.05 6.70 -4.41
CA HIS A 132 -2.22 7.21 -5.76
C HIS A 132 -3.13 8.45 -5.75
N THR A 133 -2.70 9.53 -6.36
CA THR A 133 -3.38 10.83 -6.24
C THR A 133 -3.54 11.49 -7.59
N ALA A 134 -4.78 11.73 -8.02
CA ALA A 134 -5.12 12.41 -9.26
C ALA A 134 -4.43 11.80 -10.49
N GLU A 135 -4.32 10.48 -10.54
CA GLU A 135 -3.68 9.73 -11.64
C GLU A 135 -4.41 9.95 -12.98
N ALA A 136 -5.73 10.12 -12.93
CA ALA A 136 -6.54 10.47 -14.09
C ALA A 136 -7.56 11.56 -13.73
N ALA A 137 -8.04 12.31 -14.73
CA ALA A 137 -9.08 13.33 -14.53
C ALA A 137 -10.33 12.77 -13.84
N SER A 138 -10.68 11.49 -14.13
CA SER A 138 -11.81 10.80 -13.51
C SER A 138 -11.69 10.66 -11.98
N ASP A 139 -10.50 10.62 -11.42
CA ASP A 139 -10.32 10.60 -9.96
C ASP A 139 -10.73 11.96 -9.37
N GLN A 140 -10.28 13.05 -9.97
CA GLN A 140 -10.65 14.41 -9.56
C GLN A 140 -12.17 14.64 -9.71
N ASP A 141 -12.74 14.32 -10.89
CA ASP A 141 -14.15 14.47 -11.19
C ASP A 141 -15.04 13.67 -10.21
N TYR A 142 -14.62 12.47 -9.89
CA TYR A 142 -15.33 11.62 -8.91
C TYR A 142 -15.34 12.25 -7.52
N ASN A 143 -14.19 12.78 -7.07
CA ASN A 143 -14.07 13.39 -5.76
C ASN A 143 -14.91 14.68 -5.65
N GLU A 144 -14.88 15.55 -6.65
CA GLU A 144 -15.69 16.77 -6.69
C GLU A 144 -17.19 16.44 -6.67
N LYS A 145 -17.60 15.46 -7.49
CA LYS A 145 -19.00 15.05 -7.60
C LYS A 145 -19.55 14.41 -6.32
N ASN A 146 -18.77 13.54 -5.67
CA ASN A 146 -19.27 12.69 -4.57
C ASN A 146 -18.95 13.24 -3.18
N PHE A 147 -17.89 14.05 -3.06
CA PHE A 147 -17.42 14.57 -1.78
C PHE A 147 -17.37 16.11 -1.73
N SER A 148 -17.67 16.78 -2.85
CA SER A 148 -17.56 18.26 -2.98
C SER A 148 -16.16 18.78 -2.59
N MET A 149 -15.12 18.01 -2.87
CA MET A 149 -13.73 18.28 -2.55
C MET A 149 -12.82 17.82 -3.67
N ARG A 150 -11.70 18.50 -3.84
CA ARG A 150 -10.62 18.01 -4.68
C ARG A 150 -9.92 16.81 -4.01
N VAL A 151 -9.25 15.95 -4.80
CA VAL A 151 -8.55 14.75 -4.28
C VAL A 151 -7.61 15.10 -3.13
N VAL A 152 -6.74 16.11 -3.32
CA VAL A 152 -5.76 16.52 -2.31
C VAL A 152 -6.43 17.10 -1.06
N GLU A 153 -7.50 17.87 -1.21
CA GLU A 153 -8.26 18.41 -0.08
C GLU A 153 -8.90 17.29 0.76
N ARG A 154 -9.41 16.25 0.09
CA ARG A 154 -9.96 15.09 0.80
C ARG A 154 -8.88 14.32 1.55
N LEU A 155 -7.72 14.09 0.94
CA LEU A 155 -6.59 13.45 1.61
C LEU A 155 -6.09 14.26 2.81
N ASP A 156 -6.05 15.59 2.69
CA ASP A 156 -5.69 16.48 3.80
C ASP A 156 -6.71 16.45 4.93
N LYS A 157 -8.01 16.51 4.59
CA LYS A 157 -9.11 16.36 5.56
C LYS A 157 -8.95 15.12 6.45
N PHE A 158 -8.57 14.00 5.85
CA PHE A 158 -8.32 12.75 6.57
C PHE A 158 -6.90 12.63 7.13
N ARG A 159 -6.08 13.70 7.03
CA ARG A 159 -4.72 13.75 7.58
C ARG A 159 -3.81 12.64 7.03
N ILE A 160 -3.99 12.31 5.77
CA ILE A 160 -3.14 11.38 5.03
C ILE A 160 -1.83 12.08 4.62
N LEU A 161 -1.91 13.37 4.31
CA LEU A 161 -0.77 14.15 3.88
C LEU A 161 0.18 14.47 5.04
N GLY A 162 1.47 14.41 4.76
CA GLY A 162 2.49 14.71 5.75
C GLY A 162 3.92 14.53 5.22
N PRO A 163 4.94 14.84 6.00
CA PRO A 163 6.34 14.83 5.55
C PRO A 163 6.88 13.43 5.21
N LYS A 164 6.16 12.37 5.55
CA LYS A 164 6.50 10.98 5.24
C LYS A 164 5.56 10.37 4.19
N THR A 165 4.67 11.15 3.59
CA THR A 165 3.71 10.66 2.58
C THR A 165 4.29 10.75 1.18
N ILE A 166 4.05 9.72 0.39
CA ILE A 166 4.44 9.59 -1.01
C ILE A 166 3.17 9.50 -1.87
#